data_a5f7ffdd6915d6fca6c18ed8d9d8514a
#
_entry.id   a5f7ffdd6915d6fca6c18ed8d9d8514a
#
_cell.length_a   1.000
_cell.length_b   1.000
_cell.length_c   1.000
_cell.angle_alpha   90.00
_cell.angle_beta   90.00
_cell.angle_gamma   90.00
#
_symmetry.space_group_name_H-M   'P 1'
#
loop_
_entity.id
_entity.type
_entity.pdbx_description
1 polymer ?
#
loop_
_entity_poly.entity_id
_entity_poly.type
_entity_poly.pdbx_seq_one_letter_code
_entity_poly.pdbx_strand_id
1 'polypeptide(L)'
;MMPILKSVGEVGKSVESLKAVLNYVSRKDKNTDKVLKSGVGLDANVDKAFAEIMYNKRSYNKVSGKMYKHYIQSYSPEDNITAEKAHEIAVKFAEENFLSRGFKCYVATHSDKDHIHTHFIMDNVSFESGLKYVELSESDLKRKQYKERYEKGELKKNERPLEDLKKSSDDIAFFLVTKGLKKAKEVLIYIIKICTRVLKMVL
;
A
#
# COMPACT_ATOMS: atom_id res chain seq x y z
N MET A 1 -18.47 14.84 -2.45
CA MET A 1 -17.68 14.15 -3.48
C MET A 1 -16.59 13.34 -2.81
N MET A 2 -16.64 12.02 -2.91
CA MET A 2 -15.59 11.13 -2.40
C MET A 2 -15.19 10.15 -3.50
N PRO A 3 -14.01 10.31 -4.11
CA PRO A 3 -13.53 9.38 -5.11
C PRO A 3 -13.27 8.01 -4.50
N ILE A 4 -13.48 6.97 -5.29
CA ILE A 4 -13.19 5.60 -4.88
C ILE A 4 -11.77 5.26 -5.31
N LEU A 5 -10.91 4.92 -4.33
CA LEU A 5 -9.56 4.42 -4.58
C LEU A 5 -9.54 2.89 -4.49
N LYS A 6 -9.08 2.23 -5.55
CA LYS A 6 -8.94 0.77 -5.61
C LYS A 6 -7.49 0.38 -5.91
N SER A 7 -6.98 -0.63 -5.22
CA SER A 7 -5.72 -1.29 -5.59
C SER A 7 -5.98 -2.29 -6.71
N VAL A 8 -5.14 -2.29 -7.74
CA VAL A 8 -5.14 -3.33 -8.77
C VAL A 8 -4.39 -4.54 -8.24
N GLY A 9 -5.09 -5.68 -8.08
CA GLY A 9 -4.60 -6.82 -7.32
C GLY A 9 -3.36 -7.51 -7.89
N GLU A 10 -3.28 -7.74 -9.19
CA GLU A 10 -2.12 -8.35 -9.83
C GLU A 10 -1.18 -7.28 -10.39
N VAL A 11 0.02 -7.24 -9.86
CA VAL A 11 1.09 -6.32 -10.28
C VAL A 11 2.20 -7.10 -10.95
N GLY A 12 2.69 -6.61 -12.08
CA GLY A 12 3.79 -7.23 -12.79
C GLY A 12 5.06 -7.38 -11.95
N LYS A 13 5.73 -8.52 -12.15
CA LYS A 13 6.94 -8.89 -11.41
C LYS A 13 8.22 -8.72 -12.22
N SER A 14 8.13 -8.19 -13.44
CA SER A 14 9.28 -8.01 -14.33
C SER A 14 9.48 -6.54 -14.72
N VAL A 15 10.67 -6.22 -15.17
CA VAL A 15 11.04 -4.89 -15.69
C VAL A 15 10.16 -4.51 -16.89
N GLU A 16 9.89 -5.49 -17.78
CA GLU A 16 9.04 -5.32 -18.95
C GLU A 16 7.60 -4.96 -18.54
N SER A 17 7.09 -5.57 -17.46
CA SER A 17 5.75 -5.27 -16.96
C SER A 17 5.64 -3.84 -16.42
N LEU A 18 6.68 -3.33 -15.78
CA LEU A 18 6.74 -1.92 -15.35
C LEU A 18 6.72 -0.99 -16.58
N LYS A 19 7.53 -1.26 -17.59
CA LYS A 19 7.55 -0.46 -18.81
C LYS A 19 6.21 -0.53 -19.55
N ALA A 20 5.62 -1.72 -19.62
CA ALA A 20 4.33 -1.94 -20.27
C ALA A 20 3.20 -1.16 -19.58
N VAL A 21 3.13 -1.17 -18.23
CA VAL A 21 2.08 -0.45 -17.51
C VAL A 21 2.24 1.07 -17.63
N LEU A 22 3.45 1.61 -17.55
CA LEU A 22 3.72 3.03 -17.76
C LEU A 22 3.29 3.47 -19.16
N ASN A 23 3.64 2.70 -20.20
CA ASN A 23 3.19 2.94 -21.56
C ASN A 23 1.67 2.83 -21.70
N TYR A 24 1.05 1.85 -21.03
CA TYR A 24 -0.39 1.65 -21.07
C TYR A 24 -1.14 2.87 -20.50
N VAL A 25 -0.80 3.32 -19.30
CA VAL A 25 -1.50 4.44 -18.65
C VAL A 25 -1.17 5.79 -19.28
N SER A 26 -0.10 5.90 -20.04
CA SER A 26 0.27 7.15 -20.74
C SER A 26 -0.29 7.28 -22.15
N ARG A 27 -0.96 6.23 -22.67
CA ARG A 27 -1.53 6.28 -24.02
C ARG A 27 -2.64 7.32 -24.10
N LYS A 28 -2.68 8.00 -25.22
CA LYS A 28 -3.80 8.88 -25.56
C LYS A 28 -5.06 8.05 -25.70
N ASP A 29 -6.15 8.58 -25.21
CA ASP A 29 -7.47 8.01 -25.42
C ASP A 29 -7.89 8.05 -26.89
N LYS A 30 -8.65 7.03 -27.31
CA LYS A 30 -9.17 6.97 -28.66
C LYS A 30 -10.18 8.09 -28.96
N ASN A 31 -10.83 8.63 -27.92
CA ASN A 31 -11.91 9.60 -28.04
C ASN A 31 -11.52 11.03 -27.61
N THR A 32 -10.42 11.18 -26.88
CA THR A 32 -9.91 12.48 -26.45
C THR A 32 -8.39 12.51 -26.62
N ASP A 33 -7.88 13.51 -27.31
CA ASP A 33 -6.44 13.66 -27.55
C ASP A 33 -5.60 13.96 -26.29
N LYS A 34 -6.22 13.96 -25.10
CA LYS A 34 -5.59 14.44 -23.87
C LYS A 34 -5.64 13.42 -22.75
N VAL A 35 -4.50 12.81 -22.48
CA VAL A 35 -4.22 12.20 -21.17
C VAL A 35 -3.41 13.21 -20.36
N LEU A 36 -3.89 13.58 -19.18
CA LEU A 36 -3.14 14.41 -18.26
C LEU A 36 -2.14 13.55 -17.51
N LYS A 37 -0.86 13.94 -17.53
CA LYS A 37 0.24 13.14 -16.98
C LYS A 37 1.10 14.01 -16.08
N SER A 38 1.46 13.47 -14.91
CA SER A 38 2.39 14.09 -13.97
C SER A 38 3.30 13.05 -13.33
N GLY A 39 4.53 13.46 -13.08
CA GLY A 39 5.44 12.73 -12.22
C GLY A 39 5.46 13.35 -10.82
N VAL A 40 5.29 12.53 -9.81
CA VAL A 40 5.38 12.92 -8.41
C VAL A 40 6.68 12.34 -7.85
N GLY A 41 7.69 13.20 -7.70
CA GLY A 41 9.06 12.80 -7.39
C GLY A 41 9.83 12.17 -8.56
N LEU A 42 9.28 12.22 -9.78
CA LEU A 42 9.90 11.75 -11.03
C LEU A 42 9.41 12.57 -12.23
N ASP A 43 10.00 12.34 -13.42
CA ASP A 43 9.62 13.04 -14.64
C ASP A 43 8.26 12.55 -15.18
N ALA A 44 7.49 13.45 -15.79
CA ALA A 44 6.22 13.12 -16.46
C ALA A 44 6.41 12.39 -17.81
N ASN A 45 7.61 12.40 -18.37
CA ASN A 45 7.94 11.62 -19.55
C ASN A 45 8.10 10.13 -19.17
N VAL A 46 7.44 9.24 -19.89
CA VAL A 46 7.38 7.81 -19.56
C VAL A 46 8.75 7.13 -19.54
N ASP A 47 9.60 7.43 -20.54
CA ASP A 47 10.92 6.80 -20.62
C ASP A 47 11.85 7.30 -19.50
N LYS A 48 11.79 8.58 -19.17
CA LYS A 48 12.50 9.14 -18.02
C LYS A 48 11.97 8.60 -16.69
N ALA A 49 10.66 8.57 -16.50
CA ALA A 49 10.03 7.98 -15.30
C ALA A 49 10.45 6.52 -15.11
N PHE A 50 10.43 5.74 -16.19
CA PHE A 50 10.92 4.35 -16.16
C PHE A 50 12.41 4.27 -15.77
N ALA A 51 13.24 5.11 -16.37
CA ALA A 51 14.68 5.13 -16.07
C ALA A 51 14.96 5.50 -14.60
N GLU A 52 14.24 6.50 -14.06
CA GLU A 52 14.36 6.93 -12.66
C GLU A 52 13.92 5.85 -11.67
N ILE A 53 12.78 5.18 -11.93
CA ILE A 53 12.33 4.05 -11.12
C ILE A 53 13.36 2.92 -11.16
N MET A 54 13.88 2.59 -12.33
CA MET A 54 14.88 1.54 -12.46
C MET A 54 16.22 1.91 -11.82
N TYR A 55 16.62 3.17 -11.90
CA TYR A 55 17.80 3.67 -11.19
C TYR A 55 17.63 3.49 -9.67
N ASN A 56 16.49 3.94 -9.11
CA ASN A 56 16.20 3.76 -7.70
C ASN A 56 16.26 2.27 -7.26
N LYS A 57 15.63 1.38 -8.03
CA LYS A 57 15.65 -0.07 -7.75
C LYS A 57 17.03 -0.68 -7.80
N ARG A 58 17.86 -0.27 -8.76
CA ARG A 58 19.24 -0.75 -8.88
C ARG A 58 20.11 -0.26 -7.74
N SER A 59 19.97 1.01 -7.32
CA SER A 59 20.72 1.60 -6.20
C SER A 59 20.53 0.83 -4.90
N TYR A 60 19.36 0.22 -4.71
CA TYR A 60 19.04 -0.59 -3.52
C TYR A 60 19.03 -2.12 -3.78
N ASN A 61 19.47 -2.56 -4.95
CA ASN A 61 19.46 -3.98 -5.36
C ASN A 61 18.06 -4.63 -5.22
N LYS A 62 16.99 -3.92 -5.66
CA LYS A 62 15.58 -4.34 -5.55
C LYS A 62 14.92 -4.57 -6.91
N VAL A 63 15.64 -5.16 -7.85
CA VAL A 63 15.19 -5.39 -9.25
C VAL A 63 14.38 -6.67 -9.45
N SER A 64 13.94 -7.33 -8.38
CA SER A 64 13.18 -8.58 -8.44
C SER A 64 11.87 -8.52 -7.66
N GLY A 65 10.93 -9.40 -7.98
CA GLY A 65 9.60 -9.47 -7.38
C GLY A 65 8.68 -8.34 -7.88
N LYS A 66 7.66 -7.97 -7.12
CA LYS A 66 6.74 -6.89 -7.51
C LYS A 66 7.51 -5.62 -7.83
N MET A 67 7.26 -5.04 -9.03
CA MET A 67 8.02 -3.89 -9.53
C MET A 67 7.36 -2.54 -9.20
N TYR A 68 6.04 -2.53 -8.98
CA TYR A 68 5.28 -1.31 -8.72
C TYR A 68 4.02 -1.63 -7.93
N LYS A 69 3.33 -0.62 -7.46
CA LYS A 69 1.93 -0.68 -7.02
C LYS A 69 1.07 0.11 -8.00
N HIS A 70 -0.11 -0.39 -8.29
CA HIS A 70 -1.05 0.24 -9.19
C HIS A 70 -2.36 0.51 -8.46
N TYR A 71 -2.76 1.78 -8.39
CA TYR A 71 -4.04 2.19 -7.85
C TYR A 71 -4.84 2.93 -8.92
N ILE A 72 -6.16 2.87 -8.80
CA ILE A 72 -7.08 3.60 -9.66
C ILE A 72 -8.00 4.40 -8.75
N GLN A 73 -8.10 5.70 -9.02
CA GLN A 73 -9.06 6.59 -8.40
C GLN A 73 -10.14 6.92 -9.44
N SER A 74 -11.40 6.67 -9.09
CA SER A 74 -12.54 6.88 -10.00
C SER A 74 -13.54 7.84 -9.35
N TYR A 75 -14.16 8.66 -10.18
CA TYR A 75 -15.20 9.61 -9.83
C TYR A 75 -16.54 9.14 -10.42
N SER A 76 -17.64 9.40 -9.71
CA SER A 76 -18.97 9.19 -10.28
C SER A 76 -19.24 10.20 -11.39
N PRO A 77 -19.99 9.82 -12.46
CA PRO A 77 -20.47 10.79 -13.46
C PRO A 77 -21.25 11.96 -12.84
N GLU A 78 -21.94 11.70 -11.72
CA GLU A 78 -22.73 12.71 -10.99
C GLU A 78 -21.87 13.75 -10.27
N ASP A 79 -20.57 13.47 -10.08
CA ASP A 79 -19.66 14.39 -9.40
C ASP A 79 -19.35 15.66 -10.20
N ASN A 80 -19.66 15.69 -11.51
CA ASN A 80 -19.43 16.83 -12.43
C ASN A 80 -18.01 17.44 -12.33
N ILE A 81 -17.01 16.58 -12.13
CA ILE A 81 -15.61 16.99 -12.01
C ILE A 81 -14.96 17.04 -13.40
N THR A 82 -14.09 18.03 -13.65
CA THR A 82 -13.28 18.06 -14.88
C THR A 82 -12.05 17.16 -14.74
N ALA A 83 -11.50 16.73 -15.87
CA ALA A 83 -10.29 15.91 -15.89
C ALA A 83 -9.09 16.64 -15.25
N GLU A 84 -8.98 17.94 -15.48
CA GLU A 84 -7.93 18.79 -14.90
C GLU A 84 -8.05 18.85 -13.38
N LYS A 85 -9.27 19.02 -12.86
CA LYS A 85 -9.49 19.06 -11.41
C LYS A 85 -9.27 17.71 -10.76
N ALA A 86 -9.69 16.62 -11.40
CA ALA A 86 -9.42 15.27 -10.95
C ALA A 86 -7.92 14.97 -10.91
N HIS A 87 -7.19 15.44 -11.94
CA HIS A 87 -5.73 15.30 -12.01
C HIS A 87 -5.01 16.08 -10.91
N GLU A 88 -5.39 17.35 -10.69
CA GLU A 88 -4.85 18.17 -9.59
C GLU A 88 -5.03 17.48 -8.22
N ILE A 89 -6.23 16.97 -7.94
CA ILE A 89 -6.52 16.23 -6.70
C ILE A 89 -5.65 14.97 -6.59
N ALA A 90 -5.49 14.26 -7.70
CA ALA A 90 -4.69 13.03 -7.72
C ALA A 90 -3.19 13.30 -7.51
N VAL A 91 -2.64 14.35 -8.10
CA VAL A 91 -1.24 14.76 -7.88
C VAL A 91 -1.04 15.09 -6.41
N LYS A 92 -1.89 15.94 -5.84
CA LYS A 92 -1.82 16.30 -4.42
C LYS A 92 -1.96 15.07 -3.50
N PHE A 93 -2.88 14.15 -3.83
CA PHE A 93 -3.00 12.89 -3.10
C PHE A 93 -1.71 12.05 -3.15
N ALA A 94 -1.06 11.97 -4.31
CA ALA A 94 0.18 11.22 -4.47
C ALA A 94 1.36 11.88 -3.71
N GLU A 95 1.42 13.21 -3.67
CA GLU A 95 2.39 13.96 -2.87
C GLU A 95 2.24 13.68 -1.38
N GLU A 96 1.01 13.78 -0.86
CA GLU A 96 0.71 13.61 0.56
C GLU A 96 0.81 12.16 1.04
N ASN A 97 0.46 11.18 0.19
CA ASN A 97 0.34 9.78 0.63
C ASN A 97 1.46 8.86 0.15
N PHE A 98 2.15 9.21 -0.94
CA PHE A 98 3.23 8.41 -1.48
C PHE A 98 4.59 9.11 -1.37
N LEU A 99 4.74 10.30 -1.95
CA LEU A 99 6.03 11.00 -1.97
C LEU A 99 6.51 11.36 -0.55
N SER A 100 5.61 11.86 0.31
CA SER A 100 5.90 12.17 1.71
C SER A 100 6.41 10.97 2.52
N ARG A 101 6.21 9.75 2.00
CA ARG A 101 6.68 8.48 2.58
C ARG A 101 7.86 7.89 1.83
N GLY A 102 8.47 8.66 0.94
CA GLY A 102 9.63 8.25 0.14
C GLY A 102 9.31 7.39 -1.09
N PHE A 103 8.07 7.40 -1.61
CA PHE A 103 7.68 6.61 -2.79
C PHE A 103 7.31 7.52 -3.96
N LYS A 104 8.07 7.41 -5.05
CA LYS A 104 7.80 8.12 -6.30
C LYS A 104 6.57 7.55 -7.01
N CYS A 105 5.82 8.40 -7.71
CA CYS A 105 4.58 7.97 -8.37
C CYS A 105 4.38 8.64 -9.73
N TYR A 106 4.01 7.85 -10.73
CA TYR A 106 3.53 8.35 -12.02
C TYR A 106 2.01 8.42 -11.99
N VAL A 107 1.44 9.57 -12.35
CA VAL A 107 0.00 9.86 -12.30
C VAL A 107 -0.51 10.11 -13.70
N ALA A 108 -1.56 9.41 -14.12
CA ALA A 108 -2.20 9.59 -15.43
C ALA A 108 -3.73 9.61 -15.29
N THR A 109 -4.36 10.69 -15.74
CA THR A 109 -5.82 10.86 -15.69
C THR A 109 -6.42 10.73 -17.08
N HIS A 110 -7.44 9.89 -17.19
CA HIS A 110 -8.20 9.56 -18.38
C HIS A 110 -9.64 10.06 -18.26
N SER A 111 -10.18 10.49 -19.40
CA SER A 111 -11.57 10.97 -19.54
C SER A 111 -12.30 10.29 -20.72
N ASP A 112 -11.85 9.10 -21.14
CA ASP A 112 -12.34 8.37 -22.31
C ASP A 112 -13.57 7.50 -22.05
N LYS A 113 -13.93 7.33 -20.77
CA LYS A 113 -15.08 6.53 -20.32
C LYS A 113 -16.18 7.43 -19.78
N ASP A 114 -17.30 6.84 -19.45
CA ASP A 114 -18.44 7.53 -18.83
C ASP A 114 -18.08 8.20 -17.49
N HIS A 115 -16.89 7.92 -16.97
CA HIS A 115 -16.37 8.52 -15.73
C HIS A 115 -14.88 8.81 -15.82
N ILE A 116 -14.46 9.87 -15.15
CA ILE A 116 -13.05 10.24 -15.03
C ILE A 116 -12.36 9.29 -14.06
N HIS A 117 -11.19 8.79 -14.47
CA HIS A 117 -10.37 7.94 -13.61
C HIS A 117 -8.88 8.28 -13.74
N THR A 118 -8.17 8.11 -12.63
CA THR A 118 -6.74 8.38 -12.53
C THR A 118 -5.99 7.14 -12.10
N HIS A 119 -4.95 6.80 -12.83
CA HIS A 119 -4.00 5.74 -12.53
C HIS A 119 -2.80 6.28 -11.75
N PHE A 120 -2.41 5.56 -10.72
CA PHE A 120 -1.19 5.81 -9.94
C PHE A 120 -0.27 4.60 -10.11
N ILE A 121 0.86 4.79 -10.74
CA ILE A 121 1.93 3.78 -10.82
C ILE A 121 3.04 4.19 -9.86
N MET A 122 3.00 3.64 -8.67
CA MET A 122 3.92 3.96 -7.58
C MET A 122 5.13 3.02 -7.61
N ASP A 123 6.35 3.56 -7.55
CA ASP A 123 7.53 2.76 -7.26
C ASP A 123 7.38 2.12 -5.88
N ASN A 124 7.45 0.81 -5.82
CA ASN A 124 7.30 0.10 -4.56
C ASN A 124 8.59 0.04 -3.71
N VAL A 125 9.64 0.76 -4.11
CA VAL A 125 10.90 0.90 -3.36
C VAL A 125 11.05 2.35 -2.94
N SER A 126 11.21 2.59 -1.65
CA SER A 126 11.46 3.94 -1.12
C SER A 126 12.81 4.45 -1.62
N PHE A 127 12.83 5.68 -2.16
CA PHE A 127 14.06 6.32 -2.58
C PHE A 127 14.91 6.84 -1.41
N GLU A 128 14.33 6.94 -0.22
CA GLU A 128 15.03 7.36 0.98
C GLU A 128 15.66 6.17 1.73
N SER A 129 14.89 5.10 1.92
CA SER A 129 15.29 3.97 2.78
C SER A 129 15.62 2.68 2.02
N GLY A 130 15.27 2.59 0.74
CA GLY A 130 15.39 1.35 -0.04
C GLY A 130 14.44 0.23 0.38
N LEU A 131 13.54 0.48 1.34
CA LEU A 131 12.57 -0.50 1.79
C LEU A 131 11.42 -0.62 0.79
N LYS A 132 10.92 -1.85 0.62
CA LYS A 132 9.73 -2.07 -0.20
C LYS A 132 8.47 -1.63 0.54
N TYR A 133 7.55 -1.03 -0.21
CA TYR A 133 6.23 -0.66 0.29
C TYR A 133 5.46 -1.89 0.77
N VAL A 134 5.00 -1.80 2.00
CA VAL A 134 4.12 -2.80 2.61
C VAL A 134 2.74 -2.17 2.77
N GLU A 135 1.75 -2.78 2.14
CA GLU A 135 0.35 -2.40 2.33
C GLU A 135 -0.09 -2.92 3.69
N LEU A 136 -0.48 -2.01 4.57
CA LEU A 136 -0.99 -2.39 5.88
C LEU A 136 -2.35 -3.04 5.69
N SER A 137 -2.53 -4.24 6.21
CA SER A 137 -3.84 -4.88 6.31
C SER A 137 -4.74 -4.07 7.26
N GLU A 138 -6.05 -4.26 7.18
CA GLU A 138 -6.98 -3.61 8.12
C GLU A 138 -6.61 -3.89 9.58
N SER A 139 -6.15 -5.11 9.87
CA SER A 139 -5.66 -5.50 11.19
C SER A 139 -4.38 -4.76 11.60
N ASP A 140 -3.47 -4.48 10.66
CA ASP A 140 -2.25 -3.72 10.96
C ASP A 140 -2.57 -2.25 11.20
N LEU A 141 -3.55 -1.69 10.46
CA LEU A 141 -4.04 -0.33 10.70
C LEU A 141 -4.68 -0.21 12.08
N LYS A 142 -5.55 -1.17 12.49
CA LYS A 142 -6.14 -1.22 13.83
C LYS A 142 -5.06 -1.31 14.91
N ARG A 143 -4.04 -2.17 14.71
CA ARG A 143 -2.90 -2.28 15.65
C ARG A 143 -2.11 -0.99 15.78
N LYS A 144 -1.86 -0.30 14.65
CA LYS A 144 -1.17 1.00 14.66
C LYS A 144 -1.98 2.05 15.40
N GLN A 145 -3.27 2.19 15.11
CA GLN A 145 -4.17 3.10 15.82
C GLN A 145 -4.22 2.80 17.32
N TYR A 146 -4.31 1.51 17.69
CA TYR A 146 -4.30 1.09 19.09
C TYR A 146 -2.97 1.51 19.77
N LYS A 147 -1.83 1.27 19.13
CA LYS A 147 -0.52 1.64 19.63
C LYS A 147 -0.40 3.15 19.84
N GLU A 148 -0.83 3.95 18.86
CA GLU A 148 -0.82 5.42 18.95
C GLU A 148 -1.70 5.92 20.10
N ARG A 149 -2.91 5.37 20.29
CA ARG A 149 -3.81 5.72 21.39
C ARG A 149 -3.26 5.32 22.75
N TYR A 150 -2.58 4.16 22.82
CA TYR A 150 -1.90 3.71 24.03
C TYR A 150 -0.71 4.64 24.39
N GLU A 151 0.11 5.02 23.41
CA GLU A 151 1.23 5.93 23.61
C GLU A 151 0.78 7.34 24.03
N LYS A 152 -0.40 7.78 23.57
CA LYS A 152 -1.06 9.03 23.99
C LYS A 152 -1.75 8.93 25.36
N GLY A 153 -1.74 7.77 26.01
CA GLY A 153 -2.42 7.55 27.29
C GLY A 153 -3.95 7.48 27.22
N GLU A 154 -4.51 7.40 26.02
CA GLU A 154 -5.96 7.32 25.79
C GLU A 154 -6.54 5.94 26.11
N LEU A 155 -5.70 4.90 26.16
CA LEU A 155 -6.08 3.51 26.43
C LEU A 155 -5.22 2.89 27.51
N LYS A 156 -5.84 2.11 28.39
CA LYS A 156 -5.12 1.31 29.39
C LYS A 156 -4.59 0.01 28.74
N LYS A 157 -3.49 -0.52 29.27
CA LYS A 157 -2.82 -1.73 28.77
C LYS A 157 -3.73 -2.97 28.65
N ASN A 158 -4.84 -3.00 29.36
CA ASN A 158 -5.78 -4.11 29.45
C ASN A 158 -7.00 -3.97 28.53
N GLU A 159 -7.11 -2.88 27.76
CA GLU A 159 -8.25 -2.59 26.88
C GLU A 159 -8.00 -3.07 25.43
N ARG A 160 -7.24 -4.14 25.24
CA ARG A 160 -7.07 -4.74 23.90
C ARG A 160 -8.40 -5.33 23.43
N PRO A 161 -8.83 -5.03 22.19
CA PRO A 161 -9.99 -5.70 21.60
C PRO A 161 -9.81 -7.22 21.60
N LEU A 162 -10.88 -7.94 21.92
CA LEU A 162 -10.88 -9.44 21.94
C LEU A 162 -10.40 -10.05 20.62
N GLU A 163 -10.62 -9.36 19.49
CA GLU A 163 -10.18 -9.77 18.16
C GLU A 163 -8.64 -9.79 18.03
N ASP A 164 -7.95 -8.86 18.69
CA ASP A 164 -6.49 -8.84 18.70
C ASP A 164 -5.90 -9.95 19.57
N LEU A 165 -6.64 -10.40 20.59
CA LEU A 165 -6.24 -11.55 21.41
C LEU A 165 -6.37 -12.88 20.66
N LYS A 166 -7.44 -13.05 19.85
CA LYS A 166 -7.60 -14.22 18.98
C LYS A 166 -6.47 -14.32 17.96
N LYS A 167 -6.18 -13.22 17.26
CA LYS A 167 -5.13 -13.20 16.23
C LYS A 167 -3.73 -13.39 16.82
N SER A 168 -3.49 -12.89 18.05
CA SER A 168 -2.26 -13.18 18.79
C SER A 168 -2.11 -14.65 19.14
N SER A 169 -3.21 -15.38 19.40
CA SER A 169 -3.16 -16.83 19.63
C SER A 169 -2.84 -17.61 18.35
N ASP A 170 -3.40 -17.17 17.19
CA ASP A 170 -3.15 -17.80 15.90
C ASP A 170 -1.72 -17.52 15.41
N ASP A 171 -1.20 -16.29 15.60
CA ASP A 171 0.18 -15.93 15.31
C ASP A 171 1.17 -16.71 16.18
N ILE A 172 0.84 -16.98 17.44
CA ILE A 172 1.63 -17.80 18.35
C ILE A 172 1.60 -19.27 17.91
N ALA A 173 0.43 -19.80 17.54
CA ALA A 173 0.30 -21.15 17.01
C ALA A 173 1.11 -21.32 15.72
N PHE A 174 1.02 -20.37 14.79
CA PHE A 174 1.80 -20.37 13.57
C PHE A 174 3.31 -20.27 13.83
N PHE A 175 3.73 -19.43 14.76
CA PHE A 175 5.14 -19.30 15.17
C PHE A 175 5.68 -20.58 15.79
N LEU A 176 4.90 -21.25 16.65
CA LEU A 176 5.27 -22.52 17.27
C LEU A 176 5.44 -23.63 16.23
N VAL A 177 4.53 -23.70 15.26
CA VAL A 177 4.59 -24.66 14.14
C VAL A 177 5.80 -24.41 13.24
N THR A 178 6.06 -23.14 12.87
CA THR A 178 7.16 -22.77 11.94
C THR A 178 8.55 -22.88 12.59
N LYS A 179 8.66 -22.68 13.90
CA LYS A 179 9.93 -22.85 14.66
C LYS A 179 10.24 -24.30 15.01
N GLY A 180 9.37 -25.25 14.63
CA GLY A 180 9.64 -26.68 14.77
C GLY A 180 9.92 -27.08 16.20
N LEU A 181 9.19 -26.58 17.18
CA LEU A 181 9.28 -26.98 18.58
C LEU A 181 8.93 -28.48 18.70
N LYS A 182 9.94 -29.29 18.59
CA LYS A 182 9.84 -30.78 18.53
C LYS A 182 9.45 -31.44 19.87
N LYS A 183 9.28 -30.67 20.96
CA LYS A 183 8.97 -31.25 22.29
C LYS A 183 7.60 -30.75 22.77
N ALA A 184 6.63 -31.65 22.71
CA ALA A 184 5.26 -31.42 23.21
C ALA A 184 5.20 -30.80 24.63
N LYS A 185 6.20 -31.06 25.48
CA LYS A 185 6.32 -30.52 26.83
C LYS A 185 6.53 -29.00 26.88
N GLU A 186 7.31 -28.43 25.94
CA GLU A 186 7.56 -26.99 25.86
C GLU A 186 6.35 -26.25 25.36
N VAL A 187 5.62 -26.83 24.41
CA VAL A 187 4.36 -26.28 23.89
C VAL A 187 3.30 -26.27 24.99
N LEU A 188 3.20 -27.33 25.80
CA LEU A 188 2.23 -27.41 26.88
C LEU A 188 2.51 -26.38 27.99
N ILE A 189 3.76 -26.20 28.38
CA ILE A 189 4.19 -25.19 29.37
C ILE A 189 3.87 -23.76 28.88
N TYR A 190 4.05 -23.52 27.58
CA TYR A 190 3.78 -22.21 26.97
C TYR A 190 2.27 -21.94 26.91
N ILE A 191 1.47 -22.92 26.52
CA ILE A 191 0.00 -22.83 26.51
C ILE A 191 -0.55 -22.60 27.94
N ILE A 192 -0.04 -23.32 28.93
CA ILE A 192 -0.43 -23.12 30.32
C ILE A 192 -0.10 -21.73 30.82
N LYS A 193 1.08 -21.16 30.47
CA LYS A 193 1.45 -19.80 30.84
C LYS A 193 0.54 -18.76 30.18
N ILE A 194 0.11 -18.99 28.94
CA ILE A 194 -0.85 -18.10 28.25
C ILE A 194 -2.21 -18.20 28.88
N CYS A 195 -2.74 -19.40 29.12
CA CYS A 195 -4.04 -19.61 29.76
C CYS A 195 -4.07 -19.00 31.17
N THR A 196 -2.99 -19.16 31.96
CA THR A 196 -2.90 -18.58 33.31
C THR A 196 -2.82 -17.04 33.27
N ARG A 197 -2.25 -16.47 32.22
CA ARG A 197 -2.22 -15.02 32.00
C ARG A 197 -3.58 -14.47 31.59
N VAL A 198 -4.30 -15.19 30.73
CA VAL A 198 -5.65 -14.85 30.28
C VAL A 198 -6.64 -14.96 31.45
N LEU A 199 -6.57 -16.03 32.26
CA LEU A 199 -7.42 -16.16 33.45
C LEU A 199 -7.19 -15.08 34.51
N LYS A 200 -5.94 -14.62 34.69
CA LYS A 200 -5.62 -13.48 35.58
C LYS A 200 -6.05 -12.11 35.04
N MET A 201 -6.48 -12.02 33.79
CA MET A 201 -6.99 -10.81 33.17
C MET A 201 -8.53 -10.75 33.14
N VAL A 202 -9.21 -11.87 33.48
CA VAL A 202 -10.68 -12.00 33.45
C VAL A 202 -11.26 -12.04 34.88
N LEU A 203 -10.43 -12.23 35.90
CA LEU A 203 -10.74 -12.09 37.33
C LEU A 203 -10.17 -10.77 37.90
#